data_475b64f1a8231bbbf20c3c5a6942ce0b
#
_entry.id   475b64f1a8231bbbf20c3c5a6942ce0b
#
_cell.length_a   1.000
_cell.length_b   1.000
_cell.length_c   1.000
_cell.angle_alpha   90.00
_cell.angle_beta   90.00
_cell.angle_gamma   90.00
#
_symmetry.space_group_name_H-M   'P 1'
#
loop_
_entity.id
_entity.type
_entity.pdbx_description
1 polymer ?
#
loop_
_entity_poly.entity_id
_entity_poly.type
_entity_poly.pdbx_seq_one_letter_code
_entity_poly.pdbx_strand_id
1 'polypeptide(L)'
;MASLASLKSAIFDREERKQQYQAHIRGLNAYDRHKKFLNDYVGFYGKQQYTQEKLPVKTDQDTLREGYRFIRTEEDDMNPSWEQKLVKRYYDKLFKEYCIADMSQYKSGKIGLRWRTEKEVISGKGQFVCGNKHCNEKDGLSSYEVNFSYFEAGENKQALVKLVTCERERSESDDDIDPANSRRQERRKGFV
;
A
#
# COMPACT_ATOMS: atom_id res chain seq x y z
N MET A 1 42.30 -4.76 -47.35
CA MET A 1 42.56 -6.15 -46.88
C MET A 1 43.55 -6.08 -45.72
N ALA A 2 43.21 -6.59 -44.56
CA ALA A 2 44.14 -6.65 -43.43
C ALA A 2 45.28 -7.62 -43.77
N SER A 3 46.55 -7.21 -43.55
CA SER A 3 47.73 -8.03 -43.77
C SER A 3 47.72 -9.25 -42.84
N LEU A 4 48.17 -10.40 -43.33
CA LEU A 4 48.37 -11.63 -42.52
C LEU A 4 49.20 -11.39 -41.25
N ALA A 5 50.15 -10.45 -41.30
CA ALA A 5 50.95 -10.03 -40.14
C ALA A 5 50.10 -9.31 -39.08
N SER A 6 49.16 -8.43 -39.47
CA SER A 6 48.23 -7.73 -38.59
C SER A 6 47.25 -8.71 -37.90
N LEU A 7 46.78 -9.73 -38.61
CA LEU A 7 45.93 -10.78 -38.05
C LEU A 7 46.68 -11.64 -37.01
N LYS A 8 47.93 -12.00 -37.28
CA LYS A 8 48.76 -12.76 -36.34
C LYS A 8 49.04 -11.95 -35.06
N SER A 9 49.35 -10.66 -35.16
CA SER A 9 49.55 -9.77 -34.02
C SER A 9 48.27 -9.67 -33.18
N ALA A 10 47.11 -9.47 -33.79
CA ALA A 10 45.84 -9.36 -33.10
C ALA A 10 45.46 -10.65 -32.35
N ILE A 11 45.77 -11.82 -32.90
CA ILE A 11 45.55 -13.11 -32.22
C ILE A 11 46.49 -13.25 -31.05
N PHE A 12 47.76 -12.90 -31.19
CA PHE A 12 48.77 -12.95 -30.12
C PHE A 12 48.38 -12.03 -28.97
N ASP A 13 48.00 -10.78 -29.22
CA ASP A 13 47.58 -9.81 -28.23
C ASP A 13 46.29 -10.26 -27.50
N ARG A 14 45.45 -10.99 -28.20
CA ARG A 14 44.24 -11.56 -27.58
C ARG A 14 44.54 -12.70 -26.61
N GLU A 15 45.44 -13.59 -26.99
CA GLU A 15 45.89 -14.72 -26.14
C GLU A 15 46.66 -14.22 -24.91
N GLU A 16 47.53 -13.22 -25.08
CA GLU A 16 48.27 -12.61 -23.98
C GLU A 16 47.33 -11.98 -22.97
N ARG A 17 46.34 -11.20 -23.40
CA ARG A 17 45.31 -10.62 -22.53
C ARG A 17 44.50 -11.71 -21.79
N LYS A 18 44.19 -12.80 -22.46
CA LYS A 18 43.48 -13.93 -21.87
C LYS A 18 44.33 -14.61 -20.78
N GLN A 19 45.61 -14.79 -21.01
CA GLN A 19 46.53 -15.37 -20.01
C GLN A 19 46.70 -14.44 -18.80
N GLN A 20 46.86 -13.15 -19.01
CA GLN A 20 46.94 -12.14 -17.93
C GLN A 20 45.67 -12.13 -17.09
N TYR A 21 44.51 -12.18 -17.71
CA TYR A 21 43.24 -12.25 -17.02
C TYR A 21 43.10 -13.53 -16.20
N GLN A 22 43.48 -14.68 -16.74
CA GLN A 22 43.46 -15.96 -16.02
C GLN A 22 44.44 -15.99 -14.84
N ALA A 23 45.64 -15.43 -15.01
CA ALA A 23 46.65 -15.33 -13.95
C ALA A 23 46.12 -14.44 -12.81
N HIS A 24 45.50 -13.33 -13.12
CA HIS A 24 44.91 -12.44 -12.15
C HIS A 24 43.76 -13.10 -11.35
N ILE A 25 42.87 -13.82 -12.04
CA ILE A 25 41.77 -14.53 -11.36
C ILE A 25 42.27 -15.65 -10.46
N ARG A 26 43.31 -16.37 -10.85
CA ARG A 26 43.93 -17.44 -10.03
C ARG A 26 44.54 -16.90 -8.75
N GLY A 27 45.04 -15.67 -8.75
CA GLY A 27 45.59 -14.99 -7.57
C GLY A 27 44.55 -14.49 -6.57
N LEU A 28 43.28 -14.41 -6.93
CA LEU A 28 42.20 -13.94 -6.07
C LEU A 28 41.69 -15.05 -5.14
N ASN A 29 41.28 -14.68 -3.91
CA ASN A 29 40.52 -15.60 -3.04
C ASN A 29 39.12 -15.89 -3.65
N ALA A 30 38.42 -16.88 -3.08
CA ALA A 30 37.16 -17.36 -3.62
C ALA A 30 36.08 -16.25 -3.68
N TYR A 31 36.04 -15.38 -2.66
CA TYR A 31 35.09 -14.29 -2.58
C TYR A 31 35.35 -13.21 -3.63
N ASP A 32 36.61 -12.76 -3.73
CA ASP A 32 37.00 -11.74 -4.70
C ASP A 32 36.85 -12.22 -6.14
N ARG A 33 37.11 -13.50 -6.38
CA ARG A 33 36.87 -14.15 -7.67
C ARG A 33 35.39 -14.12 -8.03
N HIS A 34 34.51 -14.47 -7.10
CA HIS A 34 33.07 -14.43 -7.30
C HIS A 34 32.57 -12.99 -7.58
N LYS A 35 33.02 -12.04 -6.76
CA LYS A 35 32.69 -10.61 -6.93
C LYS A 35 33.13 -10.08 -8.29
N LYS A 36 34.31 -10.46 -8.74
CA LYS A 36 34.83 -10.08 -10.06
C LYS A 36 33.97 -10.66 -11.17
N PHE A 37 33.62 -11.94 -11.12
CA PHE A 37 32.76 -12.56 -12.12
C PHE A 37 31.37 -11.89 -12.18
N LEU A 38 30.79 -11.55 -11.04
CA LEU A 38 29.52 -10.81 -11.01
C LEU A 38 29.65 -9.43 -11.68
N ASN A 39 30.72 -8.68 -11.38
CA ASN A 39 30.95 -7.36 -11.99
C ASN A 39 31.18 -7.48 -13.51
N ASP A 40 31.96 -8.47 -13.95
CA ASP A 40 32.22 -8.71 -15.36
C ASP A 40 30.94 -9.17 -16.09
N TYR A 41 30.11 -10.00 -15.44
CA TYR A 41 28.81 -10.41 -15.97
C TYR A 41 27.86 -9.21 -16.12
N VAL A 42 27.73 -8.38 -15.08
CA VAL A 42 26.92 -7.16 -15.12
C VAL A 42 27.46 -6.18 -16.15
N GLY A 43 28.78 -6.04 -16.27
CA GLY A 43 29.41 -5.16 -17.27
C GLY A 43 29.19 -5.61 -18.72
N PHE A 44 29.13 -6.94 -18.95
CA PHE A 44 29.01 -7.51 -20.31
C PHE A 44 27.56 -7.68 -20.74
N TYR A 45 26.70 -8.17 -19.82
CA TYR A 45 25.29 -8.47 -20.10
C TYR A 45 24.34 -7.39 -19.58
N GLY A 46 24.73 -6.61 -18.56
CA GLY A 46 23.89 -5.59 -17.94
C GLY A 46 23.61 -4.39 -18.84
N LYS A 47 24.45 -4.09 -19.83
CA LYS A 47 24.22 -2.99 -20.78
C LYS A 47 23.01 -3.21 -21.70
N GLN A 48 22.58 -4.44 -21.88
CA GLN A 48 21.40 -4.76 -22.68
C GLN A 48 20.08 -4.76 -21.86
N GLN A 49 20.16 -4.75 -20.54
CA GLN A 49 18.97 -4.78 -19.67
C GLN A 49 18.56 -3.42 -19.09
N TYR A 50 19.35 -2.37 -19.27
CA TYR A 50 19.04 -1.03 -18.73
C TYR A 50 17.95 -0.27 -19.48
N THR A 51 17.40 -0.82 -20.57
CA THR A 51 16.22 -0.27 -21.25
C THR A 51 14.91 -1.00 -20.90
N GLN A 52 14.95 -2.06 -20.10
CA GLN A 52 13.71 -2.51 -19.45
C GLN A 52 13.50 -1.59 -18.25
N GLU A 53 12.55 -0.67 -18.37
CA GLU A 53 11.90 -0.06 -17.22
C GLU A 53 11.64 -1.20 -16.24
N LYS A 54 12.29 -1.18 -15.07
CA LYS A 54 11.96 -2.09 -13.99
C LYS A 54 10.52 -1.74 -13.65
N LEU A 55 9.59 -2.51 -14.21
CA LEU A 55 8.21 -2.46 -13.76
C LEU A 55 8.26 -2.60 -12.23
N PRO A 56 7.70 -1.65 -11.50
CA PRO A 56 7.74 -1.72 -10.04
C PRO A 56 7.22 -3.09 -9.63
N VAL A 57 8.05 -3.85 -8.90
CA VAL A 57 7.66 -5.17 -8.43
C VAL A 57 6.48 -4.96 -7.50
N LYS A 58 5.31 -5.46 -7.91
CA LYS A 58 4.08 -5.38 -7.13
C LYS A 58 4.30 -6.12 -5.81
N THR A 59 4.14 -5.40 -4.71
CA THR A 59 4.27 -5.96 -3.37
C THR A 59 2.94 -6.53 -2.88
N ASP A 60 2.98 -7.36 -1.83
CA ASP A 60 1.77 -7.84 -1.16
C ASP A 60 0.91 -6.68 -0.64
N GLN A 61 1.53 -5.58 -0.20
CA GLN A 61 0.82 -4.39 0.23
C GLN A 61 0.07 -3.70 -0.92
N ASP A 62 0.65 -3.67 -2.11
CA ASP A 62 -0.01 -3.11 -3.29
C ASP A 62 -1.19 -4.00 -3.70
N THR A 63 -1.01 -5.30 -3.64
CA THR A 63 -2.09 -6.29 -3.85
C THR A 63 -3.24 -6.09 -2.86
N LEU A 64 -2.93 -5.88 -1.57
CA LEU A 64 -3.94 -5.60 -0.55
C LEU A 64 -4.66 -4.28 -0.81
N ARG A 65 -3.96 -3.22 -1.21
CA ARG A 65 -4.57 -1.91 -1.51
C ARG A 65 -5.51 -1.97 -2.71
N GLU A 66 -5.12 -2.66 -3.76
CA GLU A 66 -5.92 -2.79 -4.98
C GLU A 66 -7.14 -3.69 -4.78
N GLY A 67 -6.96 -4.80 -4.05
CA GLY A 67 -8.01 -5.79 -3.83
C GLY A 67 -8.89 -5.53 -2.60
N TYR A 68 -8.50 -4.58 -1.72
CA TYR A 68 -9.27 -4.31 -0.50
C TYR A 68 -10.68 -3.83 -0.83
N ARG A 69 -11.65 -4.39 -0.12
CA ARG A 69 -13.05 -3.95 -0.13
C ARG A 69 -13.48 -3.62 1.29
N PHE A 70 -14.20 -2.51 1.45
CA PHE A 70 -14.72 -2.11 2.77
C PHE A 70 -15.78 -3.11 3.24
N ILE A 71 -16.69 -3.51 2.35
CA ILE A 71 -17.62 -4.62 2.55
C ILE A 71 -17.44 -5.57 1.37
N ARG A 72 -17.11 -6.83 1.65
CA ARG A 72 -16.99 -7.88 0.63
C ARG A 72 -18.34 -8.52 0.38
N THR A 73 -18.62 -8.83 -0.88
CA THR A 73 -19.78 -9.58 -1.34
C THR A 73 -19.38 -11.01 -1.72
N GLU A 74 -20.36 -11.89 -1.95
CA GLU A 74 -20.10 -13.25 -2.43
C GLU A 74 -19.47 -13.26 -3.83
N GLU A 75 -19.74 -12.24 -4.64
CA GLU A 75 -19.17 -12.08 -5.98
C GLU A 75 -17.64 -11.86 -5.93
N ASP A 76 -17.16 -11.16 -4.90
CA ASP A 76 -15.72 -10.96 -4.68
C ASP A 76 -14.98 -12.27 -4.35
N ASP A 77 -15.70 -13.32 -3.97
CA ASP A 77 -15.15 -14.62 -3.60
C ASP A 77 -15.20 -15.65 -4.74
N MET A 78 -15.84 -15.33 -5.87
CA MET A 78 -16.03 -16.29 -6.98
C MET A 78 -14.75 -16.62 -7.76
N ASN A 79 -13.72 -15.78 -7.73
CA ASN A 79 -12.47 -16.01 -8.44
C ASN A 79 -11.29 -16.21 -7.47
N PRO A 80 -10.87 -17.43 -7.15
CA PRO A 80 -9.87 -17.70 -6.12
C PRO A 80 -8.43 -17.50 -6.62
N SER A 81 -8.09 -16.32 -7.21
CA SER A 81 -6.71 -16.01 -7.51
C SER A 81 -5.89 -15.92 -6.22
N TRP A 82 -4.55 -16.03 -6.32
CA TRP A 82 -3.67 -15.93 -5.15
C TRP A 82 -3.85 -14.57 -4.45
N GLU A 83 -3.93 -13.50 -5.21
CA GLU A 83 -4.12 -12.14 -4.71
C GLU A 83 -5.44 -12.02 -3.92
N GLN A 84 -6.51 -12.58 -4.45
CA GLN A 84 -7.82 -12.55 -3.79
C GLN A 84 -7.84 -13.37 -2.51
N LYS A 85 -7.14 -14.50 -2.47
CA LYS A 85 -6.97 -15.28 -1.23
C LYS A 85 -6.19 -14.50 -0.18
N LEU A 86 -5.17 -13.74 -0.58
CA LEU A 86 -4.40 -12.87 0.33
C LEU A 86 -5.30 -11.77 0.90
N VAL A 87 -6.05 -11.07 0.05
CA VAL A 87 -6.99 -10.02 0.45
C VAL A 87 -8.08 -10.56 1.36
N LYS A 88 -8.66 -11.72 1.04
CA LYS A 88 -9.67 -12.36 1.89
C LYS A 88 -9.13 -12.68 3.27
N ARG A 89 -7.96 -13.29 3.36
CA ARG A 89 -7.31 -13.58 4.66
C ARG A 89 -7.07 -12.33 5.49
N TYR A 90 -6.70 -11.21 4.85
CA TYR A 90 -6.55 -9.93 5.54
C TYR A 90 -7.90 -9.42 6.03
N TYR A 91 -8.93 -9.43 5.17
CA TYR A 91 -10.28 -8.98 5.50
C TYR A 91 -10.90 -9.80 6.65
N ASP A 92 -10.69 -11.11 6.67
CA ASP A 92 -11.22 -12.01 7.71
C ASP A 92 -10.59 -11.76 9.10
N LYS A 93 -9.38 -11.19 9.13
CA LYS A 93 -8.70 -10.79 10.38
C LYS A 93 -9.15 -9.43 10.92
N LEU A 94 -10.00 -8.70 10.19
CA LEU A 94 -10.51 -7.40 10.62
C LEU A 94 -11.77 -7.58 11.46
N PHE A 95 -11.93 -6.75 12.50
CA PHE A 95 -13.09 -6.72 13.37
C PHE A 95 -14.08 -5.68 12.88
N LYS A 96 -15.22 -6.12 12.34
CA LYS A 96 -16.20 -5.33 11.57
C LYS A 96 -17.37 -4.81 12.40
N GLU A 97 -17.17 -4.59 13.69
CA GLU A 97 -18.20 -4.05 14.59
C GLU A 97 -18.07 -2.53 14.73
N TYR A 98 -16.84 -2.05 14.98
CA TYR A 98 -16.54 -0.64 15.11
C TYR A 98 -15.49 -0.22 14.07
N CYS A 99 -15.59 1.05 13.64
CA CYS A 99 -14.62 1.63 12.71
C CYS A 99 -13.60 2.51 13.43
N ILE A 100 -12.43 2.64 12.82
CA ILE A 100 -11.45 3.71 13.10
C ILE A 100 -11.60 4.77 12.04
N ALA A 101 -11.75 6.03 12.47
CA ALA A 101 -11.86 7.19 11.59
C ALA A 101 -10.51 7.91 11.47
N ASP A 102 -10.16 8.31 10.26
CA ASP A 102 -9.12 9.29 10.00
C ASP A 102 -9.81 10.62 9.68
N MET A 103 -9.76 11.54 10.63
CA MET A 103 -10.42 12.85 10.56
C MET A 103 -9.44 13.96 10.15
N SER A 104 -8.25 13.67 9.68
CA SER A 104 -7.24 14.67 9.32
C SER A 104 -7.71 15.64 8.23
N GLN A 105 -8.69 15.24 7.42
CA GLN A 105 -9.25 16.05 6.33
C GLN A 105 -10.74 16.35 6.50
N TYR A 106 -11.27 16.31 7.73
CA TYR A 106 -12.70 16.49 7.99
C TYR A 106 -13.23 17.86 7.52
N LYS A 107 -12.41 18.92 7.59
CA LYS A 107 -12.76 20.27 7.11
C LYS A 107 -13.07 20.34 5.60
N SER A 108 -12.49 19.43 4.83
CA SER A 108 -12.80 19.27 3.40
C SER A 108 -13.94 18.29 3.13
N GLY A 109 -14.63 17.83 4.16
CA GLY A 109 -15.71 16.83 4.07
C GLY A 109 -15.22 15.42 3.79
N LYS A 110 -13.90 15.15 3.92
CA LYS A 110 -13.31 13.85 3.65
C LYS A 110 -12.94 13.16 4.96
N ILE A 111 -13.62 12.06 5.24
CA ILE A 111 -13.34 11.20 6.39
C ILE A 111 -13.01 9.81 5.87
N GLY A 112 -11.86 9.27 6.28
CA GLY A 112 -11.47 7.91 5.96
C GLY A 112 -11.94 6.95 7.06
N LEU A 113 -12.67 5.89 6.72
CA LEU A 113 -13.08 4.85 7.67
C LEU A 113 -12.43 3.51 7.32
N ARG A 114 -12.06 2.76 8.35
CA ARG A 114 -11.58 1.38 8.23
C ARG A 114 -12.00 0.53 9.41
N TRP A 115 -12.05 -0.77 9.21
CA TRP A 115 -12.29 -1.72 10.29
C TRP A 115 -11.10 -1.79 11.25
N ARG A 116 -11.36 -2.23 12.48
CA ARG A 116 -10.37 -2.43 13.53
C ARG A 116 -9.50 -3.66 13.24
N THR A 117 -8.24 -3.54 13.57
CA THR A 117 -7.29 -4.64 13.63
C THR A 117 -7.31 -5.32 14.99
N GLU A 118 -6.79 -6.55 15.09
CA GLU A 118 -6.65 -7.28 16.36
C GLU A 118 -5.95 -6.46 17.45
N LYS A 119 -4.86 -5.77 17.11
CA LYS A 119 -4.12 -4.93 18.06
C LYS A 119 -4.98 -3.80 18.63
N GLU A 120 -5.84 -3.20 17.82
CA GLU A 120 -6.73 -2.12 18.22
C GLU A 120 -7.87 -2.64 19.11
N VAL A 121 -8.37 -3.84 18.85
CA VAL A 121 -9.38 -4.48 19.71
C VAL A 121 -8.78 -4.79 21.09
N ILE A 122 -7.58 -5.37 21.13
CA ILE A 122 -6.88 -5.66 22.39
C ILE A 122 -6.60 -4.38 23.20
N SER A 123 -6.22 -3.29 22.52
CA SER A 123 -5.98 -1.97 23.16
C SER A 123 -7.26 -1.22 23.53
N GLY A 124 -8.45 -1.71 23.13
CA GLY A 124 -9.73 -1.05 23.34
C GLY A 124 -10.00 0.14 22.40
N LYS A 125 -9.15 0.37 21.40
CA LYS A 125 -9.27 1.46 20.42
C LYS A 125 -10.57 1.33 19.62
N GLY A 126 -11.30 2.43 19.48
CA GLY A 126 -12.56 2.46 18.74
C GLY A 126 -13.78 1.93 19.53
N GLN A 127 -13.61 1.57 20.80
CA GLN A 127 -14.70 1.14 21.68
C GLN A 127 -14.57 1.73 23.09
N PHE A 128 -13.43 1.55 23.75
CA PHE A 128 -13.11 2.09 25.08
C PHE A 128 -12.11 3.25 25.02
N VAL A 129 -11.61 3.53 23.83
CA VAL A 129 -10.75 4.66 23.49
C VAL A 129 -11.30 5.27 22.21
N CYS A 130 -11.24 6.59 22.07
CA CYS A 130 -11.72 7.33 20.89
C CYS A 130 -11.31 6.66 19.58
N GLY A 131 -12.26 6.50 18.65
CA GLY A 131 -12.08 5.86 17.35
C GLY A 131 -11.35 6.72 16.33
N ASN A 132 -11.06 8.01 16.61
CA ASN A 132 -10.17 8.76 15.75
C ASN A 132 -8.75 8.21 15.84
N LYS A 133 -8.14 7.98 14.69
CA LYS A 133 -6.80 7.40 14.53
C LYS A 133 -5.73 8.13 15.37
N HIS A 134 -5.83 9.46 15.46
CA HIS A 134 -4.85 10.32 16.10
C HIS A 134 -5.21 10.73 17.54
N CYS A 135 -6.37 10.33 18.06
CA CYS A 135 -6.85 10.65 19.40
C CYS A 135 -6.80 9.40 20.30
N ASN A 136 -6.34 9.53 21.54
CA ASN A 136 -6.30 8.43 22.53
C ASN A 136 -7.15 8.74 23.79
N GLU A 137 -8.12 9.65 23.65
CA GLU A 137 -9.02 10.02 24.74
C GLU A 137 -9.90 8.83 25.15
N LYS A 138 -10.16 8.71 26.46
CA LYS A 138 -10.97 7.65 27.03
C LYS A 138 -12.23 8.17 27.71
N ASP A 139 -12.26 9.47 28.00
CA ASP A 139 -13.36 10.12 28.68
C ASP A 139 -14.30 10.80 27.68
N GLY A 140 -15.56 10.99 28.06
CA GLY A 140 -16.57 11.62 27.20
C GLY A 140 -16.82 10.91 25.88
N LEU A 141 -16.74 9.58 25.88
CA LEU A 141 -16.95 8.77 24.68
C LEU A 141 -18.44 8.60 24.38
N SER A 142 -18.82 8.85 23.12
CA SER A 142 -20.16 8.58 22.59
C SER A 142 -20.07 7.69 21.37
N SER A 143 -21.03 6.75 21.24
CA SER A 143 -21.13 5.85 20.11
C SER A 143 -22.14 6.38 19.11
N TYR A 144 -21.76 6.43 17.85
CA TYR A 144 -22.56 6.91 16.74
C TYR A 144 -22.73 5.82 15.69
N GLU A 145 -23.93 5.75 15.11
CA GLU A 145 -24.16 5.02 13.87
C GLU A 145 -24.09 6.03 12.72
N VAL A 146 -23.10 5.83 11.85
CA VAL A 146 -22.79 6.73 10.75
C VAL A 146 -23.09 6.06 9.42
N ASN A 147 -23.88 6.73 8.58
CA ASN A 147 -24.07 6.29 7.20
C ASN A 147 -22.88 6.77 6.36
N PHE A 148 -21.95 5.86 6.13
CA PHE A 148 -20.71 6.12 5.41
C PHE A 148 -20.91 5.90 3.91
N SER A 149 -20.78 6.98 3.13
CA SER A 149 -20.77 6.92 1.67
C SER A 149 -19.34 6.88 1.16
N TYR A 150 -19.01 5.91 0.32
CA TYR A 150 -17.67 5.72 -0.22
C TYR A 150 -17.73 5.28 -1.68
N PHE A 151 -16.66 5.58 -2.42
CA PHE A 151 -16.50 5.18 -3.81
C PHE A 151 -15.55 3.99 -3.89
N GLU A 152 -16.01 2.87 -4.42
CA GLU A 152 -15.24 1.63 -4.49
C GLU A 152 -15.60 0.84 -5.75
N ALA A 153 -14.59 0.34 -6.45
CA ALA A 153 -14.76 -0.45 -7.68
C ALA A 153 -15.57 0.26 -8.78
N GLY A 154 -15.51 1.60 -8.87
CA GLY A 154 -16.27 2.37 -9.85
C GLY A 154 -17.69 2.73 -9.45
N GLU A 155 -18.14 2.33 -8.25
CA GLU A 155 -19.49 2.52 -7.75
C GLU A 155 -19.52 3.32 -6.44
N ASN A 156 -20.58 4.11 -6.25
CA ASN A 156 -20.89 4.74 -4.98
C ASN A 156 -21.64 3.75 -4.09
N LYS A 157 -21.05 3.42 -2.95
CA LYS A 157 -21.62 2.51 -1.96
C LYS A 157 -21.91 3.23 -0.66
N GLN A 158 -22.82 2.68 0.14
CA GLN A 158 -23.15 3.19 1.47
C GLN A 158 -23.13 2.02 2.47
N ALA A 159 -22.64 2.31 3.67
CA ALA A 159 -22.63 1.36 4.77
C ALA A 159 -22.96 2.05 6.08
N LEU A 160 -23.80 1.43 6.89
CA LEU A 160 -24.05 1.87 8.26
C LEU A 160 -22.96 1.26 9.15
N VAL A 161 -22.20 2.11 9.83
CA VAL A 161 -21.06 1.71 10.65
C VAL A 161 -21.13 2.35 12.04
N LYS A 162 -20.58 1.65 13.05
CA LYS A 162 -20.45 2.19 14.39
C LYS A 162 -19.10 2.87 14.58
N LEU A 163 -19.15 4.10 15.10
CA LEU A 163 -17.98 4.91 15.40
C LEU A 163 -18.10 5.46 16.81
N VAL A 164 -17.05 5.35 17.62
CA VAL A 164 -16.97 5.92 18.96
C VAL A 164 -16.01 7.10 18.93
N THR A 165 -16.47 8.29 19.33
CA THR A 165 -15.64 9.50 19.41
C THR A 165 -15.80 10.19 20.76
N CYS A 166 -14.78 10.96 21.15
CA CYS A 166 -14.83 11.82 22.33
C CYS A 166 -15.48 13.17 22.01
N GLU A 167 -15.90 13.90 23.04
CA GLU A 167 -16.53 15.22 22.90
C GLU A 167 -15.65 16.24 22.18
N ARG A 168 -14.34 16.15 22.32
CA ARG A 168 -13.38 17.03 21.68
C ARG A 168 -13.48 16.97 20.14
N GLU A 169 -13.62 15.78 19.59
CA GLU A 169 -13.80 15.57 18.14
C GLU A 169 -15.16 16.06 17.65
N ARG A 170 -16.17 16.07 18.54
CA ARG A 170 -17.49 16.58 18.26
C ARG A 170 -17.50 18.11 18.18
N SER A 171 -16.88 18.81 19.11
CA SER A 171 -16.85 20.28 19.13
C SER A 171 -16.10 20.84 17.91
N GLU A 172 -15.01 20.19 17.47
CA GLU A 172 -14.27 20.61 16.27
C GLU A 172 -15.08 20.43 14.97
N SER A 173 -16.05 19.52 14.93
CA SER A 173 -16.92 19.31 13.76
C SER A 173 -18.15 20.23 13.73
N ASP A 174 -18.62 20.71 14.89
CA ASP A 174 -19.82 21.56 15.00
C ASP A 174 -19.50 23.05 14.76
N ASP A 175 -18.27 23.50 15.02
CA ASP A 175 -17.86 24.89 14.83
C ASP A 175 -17.75 25.34 13.36
N ASP A 176 -17.70 24.39 12.42
CA ASP A 176 -17.60 24.66 10.98
C ASP A 176 -18.93 24.50 10.21
N ILE A 177 -20.05 24.20 10.90
CA ILE A 177 -21.37 24.13 10.24
C ILE A 177 -21.98 25.52 10.19
N ASP A 178 -21.82 26.18 9.04
CA ASP A 178 -22.46 27.47 8.71
C ASP A 178 -23.99 27.36 8.93
N PRO A 179 -24.60 28.18 9.80
CA PRO A 179 -26.03 28.09 10.15
C PRO A 179 -26.98 28.29 8.94
N ALA A 180 -26.44 28.75 7.79
CA ALA A 180 -27.20 28.86 6.55
C ALA A 180 -27.51 27.50 5.89
N ASN A 181 -26.74 26.47 6.15
CA ASN A 181 -26.90 25.15 5.51
C ASN A 181 -27.83 24.21 6.32
N SER A 182 -28.01 24.46 7.62
CA SER A 182 -28.92 23.71 8.49
C SER A 182 -30.39 23.90 8.09
N ARG A 183 -30.79 25.12 7.66
CA ARG A 183 -32.17 25.41 7.22
C ARG A 183 -32.57 24.75 5.90
N ARG A 184 -31.59 24.26 5.13
CA ARG A 184 -31.84 23.59 3.83
C ARG A 184 -32.12 22.11 3.97
N GLN A 185 -31.67 21.48 5.06
CA GLN A 185 -31.92 20.06 5.35
C GLN A 185 -33.27 19.84 6.05
N GLU A 186 -33.72 20.76 6.88
CA GLU A 186 -35.04 20.66 7.53
C GLU A 186 -36.21 20.82 6.54
N ARG A 187 -36.03 21.62 5.47
CA ARG A 187 -37.06 21.76 4.41
C ARG A 187 -37.23 20.54 3.51
N ARG A 188 -36.30 19.57 3.53
CA ARG A 188 -36.41 18.32 2.78
C ARG A 188 -37.08 17.16 3.52
N LYS A 189 -37.35 17.32 4.84
CA LYS A 189 -38.07 16.30 5.64
C LYS A 189 -39.57 16.56 5.76
N GLY A 190 -40.10 17.52 5.09
CA GLY A 190 -41.51 17.96 5.14
C GLY A 190 -42.27 17.86 3.83
N PHE A 191 -42.10 16.78 3.05
CA PHE A 191 -43.08 16.39 2.04
C PHE A 191 -43.11 14.87 1.90
N VAL A 192 -44.22 14.31 2.28
CA VAL A 192 -44.69 12.91 2.20
C VAL A 192 -44.50 12.33 0.82
#